data_5cb6b0068da2fabde143505064ebc62d
#
_entry.id   5cb6b0068da2fabde143505064ebc62d
#
_cell.length_a   1.000
_cell.length_b   1.000
_cell.length_c   1.000
_cell.angle_alpha   90.00
_cell.angle_beta   90.00
_cell.angle_gamma   90.00
#
_symmetry.space_group_name_H-M   'P 1'
#
loop_
_entity.id
_entity.type
_entity.pdbx_description
1 polymer ?
#
loop_
_entity_poly.entity_id
_entity_poly.type
_entity_poly.pdbx_seq_one_letter_code
_entity_poly.pdbx_strand_id
1 'polypeptide(L)'
;SVNEKVSVSASYYVDSISSASIDVVTTASKYSEERTQWGMGVDYLHEDTTMSLGFSTSDENDYQADTLNFAISQDIFSGLTTITLGYGSGADDVSTRGDTEFSEEIDRHAYRVGLTQVLTRNLLMSLNYEAIADEGYLNNPYRQVRYVDAGQASGYGWQGEIYPNTRASNAVAIRARWHLPYRAALSGGYRF
;
A
#
# COMPACT_ATOMS: atom_id res chain seq x y z
N SER A 1 24.67 4.43 4.81
CA SER A 1 24.60 4.40 6.29
C SER A 1 25.39 5.57 6.87
N VAL A 2 24.90 6.16 7.95
CA VAL A 2 25.58 7.29 8.63
C VAL A 2 26.66 6.77 9.58
N ASN A 3 26.44 5.62 10.14
CA ASN A 3 27.41 4.80 10.85
C ASN A 3 26.94 3.34 10.81
N GLU A 4 27.61 2.42 11.48
CA GLU A 4 27.23 0.99 11.49
C GLU A 4 25.85 0.73 12.10
N LYS A 5 25.27 1.69 12.81
CA LYS A 5 23.98 1.58 13.55
C LYS A 5 22.82 2.35 12.92
N VAL A 6 23.11 3.31 12.05
CA VAL A 6 22.08 4.18 11.47
C VAL A 6 22.15 4.11 9.95
N SER A 7 21.03 3.83 9.32
CA SER A 7 20.82 3.90 7.88
C SER A 7 19.77 4.95 7.56
N VAL A 8 20.02 5.76 6.56
CA VAL A 8 19.06 6.74 6.03
C VAL A 8 18.82 6.41 4.57
N SER A 9 17.56 6.41 4.17
CA SER A 9 17.12 6.17 2.80
C SER A 9 16.23 7.31 2.31
N ALA A 10 16.29 7.56 1.00
CA ALA A 10 15.36 8.45 0.31
C ALA A 10 14.99 7.80 -1.02
N SER A 11 13.75 7.99 -1.45
CA SER A 11 13.22 7.49 -2.70
C SER A 11 12.42 8.58 -3.41
N TYR A 12 12.46 8.55 -4.74
CA TYR A 12 11.66 9.41 -5.59
C TYR A 12 11.18 8.60 -6.79
N TYR A 13 9.90 8.60 -7.05
CA TYR A 13 9.25 7.90 -8.14
C TYR A 13 8.35 8.84 -8.91
N VAL A 14 8.33 8.69 -10.22
CA VAL A 14 7.37 9.34 -11.12
C VAL A 14 6.75 8.25 -11.98
N ASP A 15 5.45 8.10 -11.87
CA ASP A 15 4.65 7.22 -12.72
C ASP A 15 3.80 8.08 -13.65
N SER A 16 3.87 7.80 -14.95
CA SER A 16 3.04 8.46 -15.96
C SER A 16 2.18 7.43 -16.67
N ILE A 17 0.87 7.64 -16.61
CA ILE A 17 -0.12 6.80 -17.27
C ILE A 17 -0.74 7.61 -18.41
N SER A 18 -0.62 7.10 -19.63
CA SER A 18 -1.32 7.65 -20.79
C SER A 18 -2.30 6.62 -21.36
N SER A 19 -3.47 7.06 -21.79
CA SER A 19 -4.45 6.21 -22.47
C SER A 19 -3.96 5.89 -23.89
N ALA A 20 -3.10 4.87 -24.00
CA ALA A 20 -2.46 4.49 -25.24
C ALA A 20 -3.18 3.37 -26.00
N SER A 21 -4.26 2.77 -25.47
CA SER A 21 -5.01 1.73 -26.18
C SER A 21 -5.83 2.34 -27.31
N ILE A 22 -5.89 1.65 -28.46
CA ILE A 22 -6.65 2.09 -29.63
C ILE A 22 -8.13 2.28 -29.27
N ASP A 23 -8.69 1.40 -28.44
CA ASP A 23 -10.09 1.47 -28.01
C ASP A 23 -10.37 2.73 -27.17
N VAL A 24 -9.47 3.09 -26.29
CA VAL A 24 -9.59 4.32 -25.47
C VAL A 24 -9.41 5.55 -26.34
N VAL A 25 -8.46 5.55 -27.28
CA VAL A 25 -8.21 6.69 -28.17
C VAL A 25 -9.40 6.96 -29.11
N THR A 26 -10.13 5.90 -29.51
CA THR A 26 -11.24 6.00 -30.47
C THR A 26 -12.61 6.20 -29.82
N THR A 27 -12.80 5.79 -28.55
CA THR A 27 -14.11 5.77 -27.88
C THR A 27 -14.20 6.58 -26.61
N ALA A 28 -13.07 6.98 -26.02
CA ALA A 28 -13.01 7.75 -24.79
C ALA A 28 -12.14 9.02 -24.93
N SER A 29 -12.23 9.91 -23.97
CA SER A 29 -11.36 11.08 -23.88
C SER A 29 -9.92 10.64 -23.60
N LYS A 30 -8.96 11.25 -24.30
CA LYS A 30 -7.54 11.09 -23.96
C LYS A 30 -7.32 11.66 -22.55
N TYR A 31 -6.78 10.87 -21.67
CA TYR A 31 -6.34 11.35 -20.37
C TYR A 31 -4.86 10.97 -20.14
N SER A 32 -4.20 11.77 -19.38
CA SER A 32 -2.84 11.52 -18.91
C SER A 32 -2.82 11.82 -17.43
N GLU A 33 -2.31 10.90 -16.66
CA GLU A 33 -2.11 11.03 -15.23
C GLU A 33 -0.65 10.88 -14.91
N GLU A 34 -0.18 11.72 -14.03
CA GLU A 34 1.17 11.67 -13.49
C GLU A 34 1.05 11.59 -11.97
N ARG A 35 1.74 10.62 -11.39
CA ARG A 35 1.89 10.45 -9.97
C ARG A 35 3.33 10.69 -9.59
N THR A 36 3.54 11.58 -8.67
CA THR A 36 4.85 11.84 -8.07
C THR A 36 4.85 11.34 -6.63
N GLN A 37 5.84 10.54 -6.28
CA GLN A 37 5.99 10.05 -4.91
C GLN A 37 7.42 10.24 -4.44
N TRP A 38 7.58 10.74 -3.22
CA TRP A 38 8.86 10.73 -2.54
C TRP A 38 8.72 10.13 -1.13
N GLY A 39 9.82 9.62 -0.62
CA GLY A 39 9.85 9.00 0.68
C GLY A 39 11.21 9.17 1.34
N MET A 40 11.19 9.17 2.65
CA MET A 40 12.37 9.18 3.51
C MET A 40 12.24 8.10 4.58
N GLY A 41 13.35 7.49 4.95
CA GLY A 41 13.38 6.47 5.99
C GLY A 41 14.65 6.51 6.81
N VAL A 42 14.52 6.13 8.06
CA VAL A 42 15.64 5.99 9.00
C VAL A 42 15.50 4.64 9.70
N ASP A 43 16.57 3.84 9.65
CA ASP A 43 16.68 2.62 10.43
C ASP A 43 17.76 2.81 11.50
N TYR A 44 17.47 2.37 12.70
CA TYR A 44 18.40 2.37 13.83
C TYR A 44 18.55 0.95 14.38
N LEU A 45 19.79 0.48 14.37
CA LEU A 45 20.16 -0.83 14.90
C LEU A 45 20.73 -0.67 16.32
N HIS A 46 20.09 -1.30 17.29
CA HIS A 46 20.56 -1.42 18.65
C HIS A 46 20.64 -2.91 19.04
N GLU A 47 21.86 -3.42 19.14
CA GLU A 47 22.12 -4.85 19.36
C GLU A 47 21.39 -5.70 18.30
N ASP A 48 20.45 -6.54 18.74
CA ASP A 48 19.65 -7.42 17.88
C ASP A 48 18.28 -6.80 17.51
N THR A 49 18.07 -5.51 17.79
CA THR A 49 16.82 -4.79 17.54
C THR A 49 17.02 -3.75 16.44
N THR A 50 16.22 -3.81 15.40
CA THR A 50 16.12 -2.76 14.38
C THR A 50 14.83 -1.98 14.54
N MET A 51 14.92 -0.67 14.63
CA MET A 51 13.80 0.25 14.64
C MET A 51 13.79 1.04 13.33
N SER A 52 12.66 1.08 12.66
CA SER A 52 12.48 1.74 11.38
C SER A 52 11.40 2.80 11.48
N LEU A 53 11.67 3.99 10.96
CA LEU A 53 10.72 5.07 10.78
C LEU A 53 10.76 5.51 9.33
N GLY A 54 9.60 5.57 8.67
CA GLY A 54 9.48 5.99 7.29
C GLY A 54 8.33 6.96 7.11
N PHE A 55 8.53 7.94 6.24
CA PHE A 55 7.51 8.87 5.77
C PHE A 55 7.50 8.85 4.25
N SER A 56 6.31 8.88 3.65
CA SER A 56 6.16 9.05 2.21
C SER A 56 4.96 9.91 1.90
N THR A 57 5.07 10.70 0.85
CA THR A 57 3.96 11.45 0.24
C THR A 57 3.86 11.09 -1.22
N SER A 58 2.64 11.03 -1.71
CA SER A 58 2.28 10.76 -3.10
C SER A 58 1.27 11.81 -3.56
N ASP A 59 1.53 12.41 -4.70
CA ASP A 59 0.70 13.46 -5.28
C ASP A 59 0.26 13.04 -6.69
N GLU A 60 -1.03 13.06 -6.92
CA GLU A 60 -1.70 12.86 -8.20
C GLU A 60 -2.60 14.08 -8.47
N ASN A 61 -3.21 14.15 -9.65
CA ASN A 61 -4.02 15.34 -10.02
C ASN A 61 -5.24 15.57 -9.13
N ASP A 62 -5.76 14.51 -8.52
CA ASP A 62 -7.01 14.48 -7.75
C ASP A 62 -6.92 13.63 -6.48
N TYR A 63 -5.69 13.22 -6.12
CA TYR A 63 -5.43 12.40 -4.95
C TYR A 63 -4.06 12.71 -4.36
N GLN A 64 -4.03 13.04 -3.07
CA GLN A 64 -2.80 13.18 -2.31
C GLN A 64 -2.81 12.18 -1.16
N ALA A 65 -1.68 11.53 -0.89
CA ALA A 65 -1.56 10.57 0.18
C ALA A 65 -0.28 10.79 0.98
N ASP A 66 -0.43 10.94 2.28
CA ASP A 66 0.66 11.02 3.23
C ASP A 66 0.69 9.79 4.13
N THR A 67 1.85 9.17 4.29
CA THR A 67 1.97 7.93 5.08
C THR A 67 3.16 8.00 6.01
N LEU A 68 2.91 7.68 7.29
CA LEU A 68 3.93 7.47 8.31
C LEU A 68 3.96 5.99 8.68
N ASN A 69 5.14 5.38 8.66
CA ASN A 69 5.35 3.99 9.03
C ASN A 69 6.36 3.88 10.16
N PHE A 70 6.07 3.03 11.13
CA PHE A 70 6.98 2.62 12.18
C PHE A 70 7.06 1.09 12.21
N ALA A 71 8.25 0.55 12.42
CA ALA A 71 8.43 -0.88 12.63
C ALA A 71 9.55 -1.15 13.65
N ILE A 72 9.42 -2.25 14.36
CA ILE A 72 10.46 -2.80 15.21
C ILE A 72 10.63 -4.29 14.86
N SER A 73 11.87 -4.68 14.64
CA SER A 73 12.26 -6.07 14.39
C SER A 73 13.27 -6.51 15.43
N GLN A 74 13.00 -7.64 16.06
CA GLN A 74 13.86 -8.23 17.09
C GLN A 74 14.34 -9.59 16.63
N ASP A 75 15.68 -9.74 16.58
CA ASP A 75 16.31 -11.03 16.40
C ASP A 75 16.47 -11.72 17.75
N ILE A 76 16.06 -12.99 17.83
CA ILE A 76 16.17 -13.84 19.01
C ILE A 76 16.80 -15.19 18.62
N PHE A 77 17.24 -15.93 19.64
CA PHE A 77 17.92 -17.21 19.45
C PHE A 77 19.12 -17.13 18.48
N SER A 78 19.98 -16.12 18.69
CA SER A 78 21.17 -15.86 17.87
C SER A 78 20.84 -15.66 16.38
N GLY A 79 19.74 -14.93 16.08
CA GLY A 79 19.31 -14.62 14.71
C GLY A 79 18.59 -15.76 13.99
N LEU A 80 18.21 -16.84 14.71
CA LEU A 80 17.42 -17.92 14.11
C LEU A 80 15.94 -17.55 13.94
N THR A 81 15.46 -16.61 14.74
CA THR A 81 14.08 -16.13 14.72
C THR A 81 14.06 -14.62 14.72
N THR A 82 13.31 -14.02 13.79
CA THR A 82 13.04 -12.57 13.76
C THR A 82 11.55 -12.33 13.96
N ILE A 83 11.19 -11.52 14.94
CA ILE A 83 9.82 -11.03 15.14
C ILE A 83 9.77 -9.57 14.70
N THR A 84 8.79 -9.23 13.87
CA THR A 84 8.59 -7.86 13.39
C THR A 84 7.18 -7.40 13.75
N LEU A 85 7.10 -6.20 14.32
CA LEU A 85 5.85 -5.48 14.54
C LEU A 85 5.92 -4.16 13.77
N GLY A 86 4.84 -3.84 13.06
CA GLY A 86 4.76 -2.61 12.28
C GLY A 86 3.41 -1.93 12.43
N TYR A 87 3.43 -0.62 12.37
CA TYR A 87 2.26 0.24 12.32
C TYR A 87 2.46 1.30 11.25
N GLY A 88 1.42 1.52 10.46
CA GLY A 88 1.35 2.59 9.47
C GLY A 88 0.11 3.43 9.68
N SER A 89 0.25 4.75 9.53
CA SER A 89 -0.87 5.69 9.50
C SER A 89 -0.80 6.47 8.20
N GLY A 90 -1.89 6.49 7.44
CA GLY A 90 -2.05 7.26 6.22
C GLY A 90 -3.17 8.27 6.37
N ALA A 91 -3.00 9.44 5.77
CA ALA A 91 -4.02 10.45 5.58
C ALA A 91 -4.03 10.82 4.10
N ASP A 92 -5.16 10.59 3.45
CA ASP A 92 -5.29 10.78 2.01
C ASP A 92 -6.38 11.83 1.74
N ASP A 93 -6.09 12.78 0.86
CA ASP A 93 -7.03 13.79 0.38
C ASP A 93 -7.53 13.40 -1.02
N VAL A 94 -8.85 13.37 -1.18
CA VAL A 94 -9.54 13.02 -2.43
C VAL A 94 -10.20 14.28 -2.99
N SER A 95 -9.84 14.66 -4.20
CA SER A 95 -10.44 15.78 -4.92
C SER A 95 -10.99 15.31 -6.27
N THR A 96 -11.58 16.23 -7.06
CA THR A 96 -12.06 15.92 -8.41
C THR A 96 -11.65 17.00 -9.40
N ARG A 97 -11.38 16.57 -10.62
CA ARG A 97 -11.16 17.49 -11.72
C ARG A 97 -12.47 18.19 -12.09
N GLY A 98 -12.48 19.53 -12.03
CA GLY A 98 -13.61 20.36 -12.45
C GLY A 98 -14.57 20.75 -11.34
N ASP A 99 -14.41 20.24 -10.14
CA ASP A 99 -15.12 20.67 -8.93
C ASP A 99 -14.10 21.01 -7.84
N THR A 100 -13.85 22.28 -7.65
CA THR A 100 -12.89 22.79 -6.66
C THR A 100 -13.46 22.84 -5.22
N GLU A 101 -14.76 22.59 -5.08
CA GLU A 101 -15.42 22.52 -3.76
C GLU A 101 -15.42 21.08 -3.21
N PHE A 102 -15.21 20.08 -4.07
CA PHE A 102 -15.15 18.69 -3.63
C PHE A 102 -13.78 18.39 -3.01
N SER A 103 -13.77 18.10 -1.72
CA SER A 103 -12.62 17.68 -0.96
C SER A 103 -13.08 16.74 0.15
N GLU A 104 -12.57 15.54 0.13
CA GLU A 104 -12.92 14.47 1.07
C GLU A 104 -11.63 13.80 1.59
N GLU A 105 -11.68 13.21 2.77
CA GLU A 105 -10.53 12.65 3.44
C GLU A 105 -10.69 11.15 3.68
N ILE A 106 -9.55 10.43 3.73
CA ILE A 106 -9.47 9.03 4.09
C ILE A 106 -8.35 8.86 5.11
N ASP A 107 -8.70 8.29 6.26
CA ASP A 107 -7.74 7.82 7.24
C ASP A 107 -7.48 6.32 7.07
N ARG A 108 -6.20 5.95 7.12
CA ARG A 108 -5.76 4.56 7.00
C ARG A 108 -4.88 4.16 8.17
N HIS A 109 -5.16 3.00 8.73
CA HIS A 109 -4.34 2.36 9.75
C HIS A 109 -3.94 0.96 9.31
N ALA A 110 -2.65 0.67 9.32
CA ALA A 110 -2.11 -0.63 8.94
C ALA A 110 -1.30 -1.23 10.10
N TYR A 111 -1.66 -2.42 10.50
CA TYR A 111 -0.99 -3.20 11.54
C TYR A 111 -0.32 -4.40 10.91
N ARG A 112 0.95 -4.65 11.21
CA ARG A 112 1.73 -5.75 10.64
C ARG A 112 2.40 -6.54 11.73
N VAL A 113 2.32 -7.85 11.61
CA VAL A 113 3.05 -8.81 12.47
C VAL A 113 3.77 -9.79 11.57
N GLY A 114 5.07 -9.94 11.76
CA GLY A 114 5.93 -10.85 11.01
C GLY A 114 6.68 -11.79 11.94
N LEU A 115 6.80 -13.04 11.51
CA LEU A 115 7.66 -14.06 12.10
C LEU A 115 8.51 -14.67 11.00
N THR A 116 9.82 -14.58 11.11
CA THR A 116 10.76 -15.25 10.23
C THR A 116 11.58 -16.23 11.04
N GLN A 117 11.68 -17.48 10.56
CA GLN A 117 12.34 -18.57 11.25
C GLN A 117 13.28 -19.34 10.33
N VAL A 118 14.51 -19.49 10.75
CA VAL A 118 15.44 -20.47 10.17
C VAL A 118 15.09 -21.84 10.71
N LEU A 119 14.38 -22.65 9.93
CA LEU A 119 13.93 -23.98 10.34
C LEU A 119 15.04 -25.04 10.24
N THR A 120 15.87 -24.92 9.22
CA THR A 120 17.04 -25.78 9.01
C THR A 120 18.18 -24.95 8.42
N ARG A 121 19.37 -25.54 8.27
CA ARG A 121 20.52 -24.87 7.61
C ARG A 121 20.21 -24.37 6.20
N ASN A 122 19.21 -24.94 5.55
CA ASN A 122 18.87 -24.66 4.17
C ASN A 122 17.46 -24.11 3.97
N LEU A 123 16.64 -24.00 5.03
CA LEU A 123 15.24 -23.61 4.92
C LEU A 123 14.93 -22.44 5.85
N LEU A 124 14.54 -21.34 5.24
CA LEU A 124 13.99 -20.14 5.88
C LEU A 124 12.50 -20.07 5.57
N MET A 125 11.68 -19.84 6.58
CA MET A 125 10.24 -19.57 6.42
C MET A 125 9.86 -18.25 7.07
N SER A 126 8.87 -17.56 6.48
CA SER A 126 8.25 -16.39 7.09
C SER A 126 6.73 -16.47 7.02
N LEU A 127 6.09 -16.03 8.10
CA LEU A 127 4.67 -15.82 8.24
C LEU A 127 4.44 -14.33 8.51
N ASN A 128 3.59 -13.69 7.72
CA ASN A 128 3.24 -12.29 7.89
C ASN A 128 1.73 -12.14 7.94
N TYR A 129 1.26 -11.34 8.87
CA TYR A 129 -0.13 -10.91 8.99
C TYR A 129 -0.21 -9.40 8.84
N GLU A 130 -1.19 -8.93 8.07
CA GLU A 130 -1.48 -7.52 7.89
C GLU A 130 -2.97 -7.29 8.07
N ALA A 131 -3.32 -6.29 8.90
CA ALA A 131 -4.66 -5.78 9.05
C ALA A 131 -4.67 -4.30 8.67
N ILE A 132 -5.57 -3.91 7.77
CA ILE A 132 -5.74 -2.53 7.33
C ILE A 132 -7.17 -2.11 7.63
N ALA A 133 -7.32 -0.94 8.24
CA ALA A 133 -8.60 -0.26 8.45
C ALA A 133 -8.55 1.09 7.74
N ASP A 134 -9.50 1.32 6.85
CA ASP A 134 -9.70 2.59 6.16
C ASP A 134 -11.03 3.19 6.66
N GLU A 135 -11.04 4.50 6.91
CA GLU A 135 -12.19 5.28 7.33
C GLU A 135 -12.23 6.59 6.54
N GLY A 136 -13.42 7.01 6.09
CA GLY A 136 -13.62 8.25 5.34
C GLY A 136 -14.30 8.04 4.00
N TYR A 137 -13.90 8.80 2.98
CA TYR A 137 -14.50 8.76 1.66
C TYR A 137 -13.91 7.62 0.81
N LEU A 138 -14.55 6.45 0.84
CA LEU A 138 -14.10 5.25 0.13
C LEU A 138 -14.76 5.06 -1.25
N ASN A 139 -15.51 6.04 -1.73
CA ASN A 139 -16.16 6.01 -3.03
C ASN A 139 -15.20 6.47 -4.14
N ASN A 140 -15.50 6.10 -5.38
CA ASN A 140 -14.86 6.69 -6.54
C ASN A 140 -15.70 7.88 -7.02
N PRO A 141 -15.21 9.13 -6.97
CA PRO A 141 -16.01 10.32 -7.32
C PRO A 141 -16.44 10.37 -8.78
N TYR A 142 -15.76 9.62 -9.67
CA TYR A 142 -16.06 9.57 -11.09
C TYR A 142 -17.01 8.44 -11.49
N ARG A 143 -17.30 7.50 -10.59
CA ARG A 143 -18.17 6.36 -10.88
C ARG A 143 -19.62 6.67 -10.57
N GLN A 144 -20.47 6.32 -11.53
CA GLN A 144 -21.91 6.39 -11.39
C GLN A 144 -22.55 5.04 -11.67
N VAL A 145 -23.60 4.75 -10.94
CA VAL A 145 -24.47 3.57 -11.15
C VAL A 145 -25.77 4.00 -11.79
N ARG A 146 -26.23 3.21 -12.76
CA ARG A 146 -27.52 3.41 -13.40
C ARG A 146 -28.62 2.72 -12.57
N TYR A 147 -29.68 3.43 -12.28
CA TYR A 147 -30.85 2.88 -11.63
C TYR A 147 -32.13 3.12 -12.45
N VAL A 148 -33.16 2.31 -12.20
CA VAL A 148 -34.47 2.49 -12.87
C VAL A 148 -35.18 3.70 -12.25
N ASP A 149 -35.56 4.64 -13.11
CA ASP A 149 -36.30 5.86 -12.71
C ASP A 149 -37.45 6.08 -13.68
N ALA A 150 -38.66 5.77 -13.23
CA ALA A 150 -39.89 5.92 -14.03
C ALA A 150 -40.25 7.39 -14.31
N GLY A 151 -39.66 8.36 -13.60
CA GLY A 151 -39.83 9.79 -13.82
C GLY A 151 -38.98 10.36 -14.97
N GLN A 152 -37.99 9.62 -15.43
CA GLN A 152 -37.12 10.01 -16.55
C GLN A 152 -37.66 9.50 -17.87
N ALA A 153 -37.56 10.29 -18.91
CA ALA A 153 -37.97 9.89 -20.27
C ALA A 153 -37.19 8.67 -20.81
N SER A 154 -35.96 8.47 -20.36
CA SER A 154 -35.11 7.31 -20.64
C SER A 154 -35.46 6.06 -19.84
N GLY A 155 -36.30 6.18 -18.80
CA GLY A 155 -36.59 5.12 -17.83
C GLY A 155 -35.46 4.84 -16.83
N TYR A 156 -34.38 5.63 -16.87
CA TYR A 156 -33.18 5.41 -16.04
C TYR A 156 -32.61 6.75 -15.52
N GLY A 157 -32.14 6.74 -14.27
CA GLY A 157 -31.33 7.79 -13.65
C GLY A 157 -29.89 7.29 -13.41
N TRP A 158 -29.01 8.23 -13.08
CA TRP A 158 -27.63 7.98 -12.72
C TRP A 158 -27.35 8.61 -11.35
N GLN A 159 -26.64 7.92 -10.50
CA GLN A 159 -26.19 8.44 -9.20
C GLN A 159 -24.76 7.97 -8.92
N GLY A 160 -24.03 8.72 -8.10
CA GLY A 160 -22.72 8.29 -7.62
C GLY A 160 -22.81 6.97 -6.86
N GLU A 161 -21.75 6.19 -6.88
CA GLU A 161 -21.61 5.00 -6.04
C GLU A 161 -21.61 5.43 -4.56
N ILE A 162 -22.23 4.63 -3.70
CA ILE A 162 -22.26 4.84 -2.25
C ILE A 162 -21.75 3.56 -1.58
N TYR A 163 -20.56 3.64 -1.01
CA TYR A 163 -19.97 2.59 -0.20
C TYR A 163 -19.99 2.98 1.30
N PRO A 164 -19.87 2.02 2.20
CA PRO A 164 -19.63 2.31 3.61
C PRO A 164 -18.37 3.15 3.80
N ASN A 165 -18.40 4.07 4.76
CA ASN A 165 -17.27 4.94 5.10
C ASN A 165 -16.15 4.22 5.85
N THR A 166 -16.28 2.91 6.06
CA THR A 166 -15.28 2.08 6.73
C THR A 166 -15.05 0.82 5.94
N ARG A 167 -13.78 0.43 5.82
CA ARG A 167 -13.36 -0.81 5.19
C ARG A 167 -12.24 -1.44 6.00
N ALA A 168 -12.35 -2.73 6.28
CA ALA A 168 -11.29 -3.51 6.89
C ALA A 168 -10.83 -4.62 5.96
N SER A 169 -9.54 -4.84 5.88
CA SER A 169 -8.95 -5.95 5.14
C SER A 169 -7.90 -6.66 5.98
N ASN A 170 -7.80 -7.97 5.81
CA ASN A 170 -6.81 -8.80 6.47
C ASN A 170 -6.11 -9.66 5.45
N ALA A 171 -4.82 -9.82 5.60
CA ALA A 171 -4.03 -10.69 4.74
C ALA A 171 -3.04 -11.51 5.56
N VAL A 172 -2.90 -12.77 5.20
CA VAL A 172 -1.86 -13.66 5.71
C VAL A 172 -0.97 -14.10 4.57
N ALA A 173 0.33 -13.99 4.73
CA ALA A 173 1.29 -14.42 3.73
C ALA A 173 2.31 -15.39 4.33
N ILE A 174 2.51 -16.52 3.68
CA ILE A 174 3.54 -17.50 4.00
C ILE A 174 4.55 -17.49 2.86
N ARG A 175 5.84 -17.47 3.20
CA ARG A 175 6.93 -17.57 2.23
C ARG A 175 7.94 -18.58 2.73
N ALA A 176 8.55 -19.30 1.80
CA ALA A 176 9.65 -20.22 2.07
C ALA A 176 10.77 -19.99 1.06
N ARG A 177 12.01 -20.07 1.55
CA ARG A 177 13.22 -20.08 0.72
C ARG A 177 14.07 -21.27 1.10
N TRP A 178 14.32 -22.12 0.13
CA TRP A 178 15.11 -23.33 0.29
C TRP A 178 16.41 -23.22 -0.52
N HIS A 179 17.54 -23.29 0.18
CA HIS A 179 18.86 -23.35 -0.45
C HIS A 179 19.15 -24.78 -0.87
N LEU A 180 19.32 -24.98 -2.15
CA LEU A 180 19.60 -26.25 -2.79
C LEU A 180 21.12 -26.43 -3.00
N PRO A 181 21.61 -27.67 -3.26
CA PRO A 181 22.97 -27.87 -3.75
C PRO A 181 23.25 -27.06 -5.01
N TYR A 182 24.55 -26.93 -5.36
CA TYR A 182 25.02 -26.24 -6.57
C TYR A 182 24.71 -24.74 -6.63
N ARG A 183 24.67 -24.05 -5.48
CA ARG A 183 24.39 -22.60 -5.38
C ARG A 183 23.03 -22.19 -5.94
N ALA A 184 22.06 -23.08 -5.92
CA ALA A 184 20.68 -22.80 -6.31
C ALA A 184 19.81 -22.45 -5.09
N ALA A 185 18.74 -21.70 -5.32
CA ALA A 185 17.71 -21.43 -4.31
C ALA A 185 16.32 -21.53 -4.94
N LEU A 186 15.40 -22.18 -4.23
CA LEU A 186 13.98 -22.22 -4.56
C LEU A 186 13.23 -21.31 -3.59
N SER A 187 12.41 -20.41 -4.12
CA SER A 187 11.55 -19.54 -3.33
C SER A 187 10.10 -19.72 -3.76
N GLY A 188 9.20 -19.79 -2.80
CA GLY A 188 7.77 -19.85 -3.02
C GLY A 188 7.01 -19.15 -1.91
N GLY A 189 5.79 -18.73 -2.20
CA GLY A 189 4.92 -18.10 -1.22
C GLY A 189 3.47 -18.10 -1.65
N TYR A 190 2.60 -17.91 -0.67
CA TYR A 190 1.17 -17.79 -0.85
C TYR A 190 0.64 -16.67 0.04
N ARG A 191 -0.30 -15.86 -0.47
CA ARG A 191 -1.01 -14.80 0.26
C ARG A 191 -2.52 -14.97 0.05
N PHE A 192 -3.27 -14.87 1.11
CA PHE A 192 -4.74 -14.92 1.14
C PHE A 192 -5.31 -13.87 2.10
#